data_ab066e785321c578ae7cc0248a8e25c5
#
_entry.id   ab066e785321c578ae7cc0248a8e25c5
#
_cell.length_a   1.000
_cell.length_b   1.000
_cell.length_c   1.000
_cell.angle_alpha   90.00
_cell.angle_beta   90.00
_cell.angle_gamma   90.00
#
_symmetry.space_group_name_H-M   'P 1'
#
loop_
_entity.id
_entity.type
_entity.pdbx_description
1 polymer ?
#
loop_
_entity_poly.entity_id
_entity_poly.type
_entity_poly.pdbx_seq_one_letter_code
_entity_poly.pdbx_strand_id
1 'polypeptide(L)'
;MPFTKTILFLLILFNPIMLLAQDEALPLIQKMQKAKGTEKIDLLNEISAVYRKSDRDKSMEYARQAYKLSVEGKYLAGEALAKKNEGICWFFIGNNDSAKTCYNQSLVAYTKIDDRKGMSACYNNIGLIAQGTGNYDEAVKFYELSIDIDHKLGDELGVAATKGNLVSINIYRGNSKDALKLSNEILLISRSHSDNSGIMNTLLNRATIYDNINEVDKAIADLEEAIRIAKNTKDKYIEALALSNLGFVTWHKGYPDEALKILSQVLEMADQSEDEYEVLNALWIMSDIYASRKEYVRSNEILQKILKKYEEIDDSRQEARVLTSLGRNLIELNEIDKGLGYLSQSLKISIELKALNEKLENYRNMAHAYAILHDLKTADSIQDSFAVLYSDLFMNDSTSANQERVPINKERFSQPKSTLSIWVLSFLLFILIIMLSLHGFKKKKP
;
A
#
# COMPACT_ATOMS: atom_id res chain seq x y z
N MET A 1 -30.27 19.24 -51.89
CA MET A 1 -29.42 18.26 -51.14
C MET A 1 -29.30 18.76 -49.72
N PRO A 2 -29.88 18.08 -48.74
CA PRO A 2 -29.87 18.57 -47.35
C PRO A 2 -28.62 18.13 -46.62
N PHE A 3 -28.02 19.10 -45.93
CA PHE A 3 -26.95 18.89 -44.96
C PHE A 3 -27.49 18.14 -43.72
N THR A 4 -27.05 16.92 -43.53
CA THR A 4 -27.23 16.18 -42.27
C THR A 4 -26.29 16.73 -41.22
N LYS A 5 -26.85 17.40 -40.22
CA LYS A 5 -26.15 17.78 -38.98
C LYS A 5 -25.88 16.51 -38.17
N THR A 6 -24.64 16.07 -38.13
CA THR A 6 -24.17 15.07 -37.20
C THR A 6 -24.03 15.74 -35.83
N ILE A 7 -24.97 15.48 -34.93
CA ILE A 7 -24.89 15.88 -33.54
C ILE A 7 -23.86 14.93 -32.90
N LEU A 8 -22.68 15.46 -32.61
CA LEU A 8 -21.66 14.78 -31.80
C LEU A 8 -22.15 14.81 -30.35
N PHE A 9 -22.71 13.70 -29.89
CA PHE A 9 -22.94 13.47 -28.45
C PHE A 9 -21.57 13.26 -27.79
N LEU A 10 -21.05 14.32 -27.19
CA LEU A 10 -20.00 14.22 -26.18
C LEU A 10 -20.63 13.51 -24.95
N LEU A 11 -20.45 12.21 -24.87
CA LEU A 11 -20.62 11.46 -23.62
C LEU A 11 -19.51 11.95 -22.67
N ILE A 12 -19.84 12.97 -21.88
CA ILE A 12 -19.09 13.29 -20.68
C ILE A 12 -19.32 12.10 -19.74
N LEU A 13 -18.31 11.24 -19.60
CA LEU A 13 -18.25 10.23 -18.56
C LEU A 13 -18.19 10.96 -17.21
N PHE A 14 -19.36 11.22 -16.64
CA PHE A 14 -19.47 11.73 -15.28
C PHE A 14 -19.01 10.62 -14.32
N ASN A 15 -17.90 10.87 -13.64
CA ASN A 15 -17.43 10.03 -12.54
C ASN A 15 -18.46 10.14 -11.40
N PRO A 16 -19.13 9.05 -10.96
CA PRO A 16 -20.21 9.13 -9.97
C PRO A 16 -19.74 9.55 -8.58
N ILE A 17 -18.48 9.37 -8.22
CA ILE A 17 -17.90 9.95 -6.98
C ILE A 17 -17.95 11.48 -7.06
N MET A 18 -17.72 12.05 -8.25
CA MET A 18 -17.85 13.48 -8.51
C MET A 18 -19.30 13.95 -8.42
N LEU A 19 -20.26 13.10 -8.81
CA LEU A 19 -21.70 13.40 -8.72
C LEU A 19 -22.20 13.38 -7.27
N LEU A 20 -21.80 12.36 -6.47
CA LEU A 20 -22.14 12.25 -5.05
C LEU A 20 -21.58 13.44 -4.24
N ALA A 21 -20.33 13.80 -4.47
CA ALA A 21 -19.74 14.96 -3.79
C ALA A 21 -20.36 16.30 -4.25
N GLN A 22 -20.84 16.39 -5.51
CA GLN A 22 -21.61 17.55 -5.95
C GLN A 22 -22.97 17.63 -5.24
N ASP A 23 -23.63 16.50 -5.03
CA ASP A 23 -24.91 16.45 -4.33
C ASP A 23 -24.74 16.83 -2.84
N GLU A 24 -23.67 16.38 -2.17
CA GLU A 24 -23.37 16.75 -0.78
C GLU A 24 -22.89 18.22 -0.63
N ALA A 25 -22.11 18.72 -1.58
CA ALA A 25 -21.60 20.09 -1.56
C ALA A 25 -22.66 21.15 -1.93
N LEU A 26 -23.65 20.81 -2.77
CA LEU A 26 -24.61 21.77 -3.28
C LEU A 26 -25.42 22.51 -2.20
N PRO A 27 -25.96 21.86 -1.16
CA PRO A 27 -26.65 22.53 -0.05
C PRO A 27 -25.70 23.49 0.70
N LEU A 28 -24.46 23.08 0.92
CA LEU A 28 -23.44 23.89 1.60
C LEU A 28 -23.07 25.12 0.78
N ILE A 29 -22.92 24.97 -0.54
CA ILE A 29 -22.65 26.09 -1.48
C ILE A 29 -23.80 27.09 -1.48
N GLN A 30 -25.06 26.63 -1.52
CA GLN A 30 -26.23 27.50 -1.47
C GLN A 30 -26.33 28.27 -0.14
N LYS A 31 -25.98 27.62 0.97
CA LYS A 31 -25.91 28.26 2.30
C LYS A 31 -24.78 29.27 2.35
N MET A 32 -23.58 28.91 1.84
CA MET A 32 -22.40 29.78 1.81
C MET A 32 -22.60 31.05 1.01
N GLN A 33 -23.36 31.00 -0.10
CA GLN A 33 -23.69 32.18 -0.90
C GLN A 33 -24.45 33.26 -0.12
N LYS A 34 -25.27 32.84 0.88
CA LYS A 34 -26.05 33.73 1.73
C LYS A 34 -25.35 34.12 3.03
N ALA A 35 -24.36 33.35 3.45
CA ALA A 35 -23.63 33.53 4.71
C ALA A 35 -22.61 34.70 4.62
N LYS A 36 -22.31 35.30 5.79
CA LYS A 36 -21.34 36.37 5.94
C LYS A 36 -20.41 36.09 7.15
N GLY A 37 -19.31 36.83 7.22
CA GLY A 37 -18.39 36.74 8.35
C GLY A 37 -17.84 35.32 8.56
N THR A 38 -17.76 34.88 9.81
CA THR A 38 -17.21 33.57 10.18
C THR A 38 -18.03 32.40 9.65
N GLU A 39 -19.35 32.51 9.59
CA GLU A 39 -20.21 31.46 9.03
C GLU A 39 -19.85 31.15 7.57
N LYS A 40 -19.57 32.15 6.76
CA LYS A 40 -19.12 31.93 5.37
C LYS A 40 -17.79 31.20 5.32
N ILE A 41 -16.86 31.54 6.21
CA ILE A 41 -15.52 30.92 6.29
C ILE A 41 -15.65 29.44 6.70
N ASP A 42 -16.47 29.17 7.71
CA ASP A 42 -16.69 27.80 8.17
C ASP A 42 -17.29 26.91 7.07
N LEU A 43 -18.30 27.43 6.34
CA LEU A 43 -18.88 26.74 5.20
C LEU A 43 -17.87 26.52 4.05
N LEU A 44 -16.99 27.46 3.76
CA LEU A 44 -15.93 27.28 2.77
C LEU A 44 -14.98 26.14 3.19
N ASN A 45 -14.63 26.06 4.47
CA ASN A 45 -13.81 24.97 5.01
C ASN A 45 -14.51 23.63 4.94
N GLU A 46 -15.82 23.60 5.19
CA GLU A 46 -16.65 22.39 5.11
C GLU A 46 -16.78 21.91 3.66
N ILE A 47 -17.05 22.81 2.72
CA ILE A 47 -17.08 22.52 1.27
C ILE A 47 -15.73 21.97 0.80
N SER A 48 -14.62 22.57 1.24
CA SER A 48 -13.27 22.06 0.95
C SER A 48 -13.12 20.61 1.43
N ALA A 49 -13.63 20.29 2.63
CA ALA A 49 -13.56 18.93 3.17
C ALA A 49 -14.38 17.93 2.35
N VAL A 50 -15.56 18.31 1.85
CA VAL A 50 -16.41 17.48 0.99
C VAL A 50 -15.71 17.13 -0.33
N TYR A 51 -15.11 18.13 -0.99
CA TYR A 51 -14.43 17.91 -2.26
C TYR A 51 -13.10 17.17 -2.17
N ARG A 52 -12.57 16.93 -0.97
CA ARG A 52 -11.22 16.37 -0.76
C ARG A 52 -10.93 15.09 -1.52
N LYS A 53 -11.91 14.20 -1.63
CA LYS A 53 -11.77 12.89 -2.30
C LYS A 53 -12.15 12.93 -3.78
N SER A 54 -13.06 13.80 -4.17
CA SER A 54 -13.70 13.81 -5.49
C SER A 54 -13.12 14.87 -6.44
N ASP A 55 -12.71 16.04 -5.92
CA ASP A 55 -12.19 17.14 -6.71
C ASP A 55 -11.21 17.97 -5.88
N ARG A 56 -9.95 17.57 -5.97
CA ARG A 56 -8.86 18.19 -5.17
C ARG A 56 -8.62 19.66 -5.51
N ASP A 57 -8.85 20.03 -6.76
CA ASP A 57 -8.66 21.43 -7.21
C ASP A 57 -9.73 22.32 -6.58
N LYS A 58 -10.99 21.90 -6.58
CA LYS A 58 -12.04 22.61 -5.84
C LYS A 58 -11.79 22.62 -4.34
N SER A 59 -11.38 21.49 -3.75
CA SER A 59 -11.02 21.44 -2.33
C SER A 59 -9.96 22.48 -1.99
N MET A 60 -8.90 22.56 -2.79
CA MET A 60 -7.81 23.55 -2.66
C MET A 60 -8.32 24.99 -2.82
N GLU A 61 -9.17 25.22 -3.82
CA GLU A 61 -9.75 26.54 -4.09
C GLU A 61 -10.56 27.05 -2.89
N TYR A 62 -11.48 26.21 -2.38
CA TYR A 62 -12.31 26.57 -1.22
C TYR A 62 -11.47 26.78 0.05
N ALA A 63 -10.45 25.95 0.30
CA ALA A 63 -9.53 26.14 1.42
C ALA A 63 -8.81 27.49 1.34
N ARG A 64 -8.31 27.88 0.16
CA ARG A 64 -7.63 29.17 -0.05
C ARG A 64 -8.57 30.35 0.09
N GLN A 65 -9.82 30.24 -0.37
CA GLN A 65 -10.84 31.27 -0.14
C GLN A 65 -11.14 31.43 1.34
N ALA A 66 -11.30 30.31 2.08
CA ALA A 66 -11.50 30.33 3.52
C ALA A 66 -10.32 30.99 4.24
N TYR A 67 -9.09 30.65 3.88
CA TYR A 67 -7.88 31.24 4.44
C TYR A 67 -7.83 32.76 4.25
N LYS A 68 -8.04 33.22 3.01
CA LYS A 68 -8.04 34.66 2.69
C LYS A 68 -9.03 35.43 3.56
N LEU A 69 -10.28 34.99 3.60
CA LEU A 69 -11.33 35.63 4.39
C LEU A 69 -11.05 35.54 5.89
N SER A 70 -10.43 34.47 6.37
CA SER A 70 -10.04 34.31 7.77
C SER A 70 -9.00 35.34 8.19
N VAL A 71 -7.97 35.57 7.36
CA VAL A 71 -6.93 36.55 7.62
C VAL A 71 -7.53 37.97 7.62
N GLU A 72 -8.36 38.30 6.63
CA GLU A 72 -9.05 39.59 6.53
C GLU A 72 -9.95 39.85 7.75
N GLY A 73 -10.67 38.81 8.17
CA GLY A 73 -11.59 38.83 9.33
C GLY A 73 -10.94 38.59 10.69
N LYS A 74 -9.63 38.34 10.74
CA LYS A 74 -8.88 37.97 11.97
C LYS A 74 -9.47 36.77 12.69
N TYR A 75 -9.99 35.79 11.95
CA TYR A 75 -10.65 34.59 12.46
C TYR A 75 -9.67 33.42 12.49
N LEU A 76 -8.90 33.29 13.60
CA LEU A 76 -7.83 32.29 13.74
C LEU A 76 -8.30 30.84 13.59
N ALA A 77 -9.51 30.49 14.06
CA ALA A 77 -10.02 29.12 13.93
C ALA A 77 -10.26 28.78 12.45
N GLY A 78 -10.83 29.70 11.68
CA GLY A 78 -11.02 29.52 10.23
C GLY A 78 -9.69 29.45 9.48
N GLU A 79 -8.70 30.28 9.87
CA GLU A 79 -7.34 30.26 9.31
C GLU A 79 -6.66 28.91 9.55
N ALA A 80 -6.72 28.41 10.78
CA ALA A 80 -6.13 27.12 11.15
C ALA A 80 -6.73 25.97 10.35
N LEU A 81 -8.07 25.90 10.26
CA LEU A 81 -8.77 24.84 9.53
C LEU A 81 -8.50 24.91 8.03
N ALA A 82 -8.50 26.12 7.46
CA ALA A 82 -8.19 26.34 6.05
C ALA A 82 -6.78 25.87 5.68
N LYS A 83 -5.77 26.18 6.52
CA LYS A 83 -4.40 25.71 6.31
C LYS A 83 -4.29 24.19 6.47
N LYS A 84 -5.02 23.58 7.41
CA LYS A 84 -5.08 22.12 7.52
C LYS A 84 -5.65 21.48 6.24
N ASN A 85 -6.76 22.03 5.71
CA ASN A 85 -7.38 21.52 4.49
C ASN A 85 -6.46 21.67 3.28
N GLU A 86 -5.80 22.83 3.12
CA GLU A 86 -4.79 23.07 2.08
C GLU A 86 -3.63 22.06 2.20
N GLY A 87 -3.15 21.80 3.42
CA GLY A 87 -2.10 20.81 3.69
C GLY A 87 -2.51 19.40 3.30
N ILE A 88 -3.78 19.02 3.54
CA ILE A 88 -4.29 17.72 3.11
C ILE A 88 -4.31 17.60 1.58
N CYS A 89 -4.71 18.67 0.86
CA CYS A 89 -4.68 18.66 -0.60
C CYS A 89 -3.24 18.49 -1.13
N TRP A 90 -2.27 19.21 -0.56
CA TRP A 90 -0.86 19.05 -0.93
C TRP A 90 -0.30 17.68 -0.65
N PHE A 91 -0.71 17.04 0.46
CA PHE A 91 -0.32 15.69 0.80
C PHE A 91 -0.80 14.67 -0.25
N PHE A 92 -2.06 14.77 -0.68
CA PHE A 92 -2.61 13.90 -1.73
C PHE A 92 -2.01 14.16 -3.12
N ILE A 93 -1.48 15.36 -3.38
CA ILE A 93 -0.73 15.68 -4.62
C ILE A 93 0.72 15.13 -4.54
N GLY A 94 1.15 14.68 -3.36
CA GLY A 94 2.53 14.20 -3.13
C GLY A 94 3.52 15.30 -2.80
N ASN A 95 3.10 16.57 -2.69
CA ASN A 95 3.97 17.67 -2.31
C ASN A 95 4.08 17.76 -0.78
N ASN A 96 4.92 16.90 -0.22
CA ASN A 96 5.12 16.78 1.23
C ASN A 96 5.66 18.04 1.89
N ASP A 97 6.51 18.83 1.22
CA ASP A 97 7.08 20.07 1.77
C ASP A 97 6.00 21.15 1.92
N SER A 98 5.16 21.34 0.91
CA SER A 98 4.02 22.25 0.97
C SER A 98 2.99 21.79 2.00
N ALA A 99 2.71 20.51 2.09
CA ALA A 99 1.81 19.93 3.09
C ALA A 99 2.33 20.20 4.52
N LYS A 100 3.60 19.88 4.80
CA LYS A 100 4.25 20.12 6.11
C LYS A 100 4.22 21.60 6.48
N THR A 101 4.47 22.49 5.51
CA THR A 101 4.39 23.95 5.73
C THR A 101 2.98 24.38 6.14
N CYS A 102 1.94 23.90 5.43
CA CYS A 102 0.56 24.22 5.75
C CYS A 102 0.15 23.68 7.13
N TYR A 103 0.53 22.44 7.48
CA TYR A 103 0.23 21.87 8.79
C TYR A 103 0.92 22.63 9.93
N ASN A 104 2.16 23.08 9.74
CA ASN A 104 2.85 23.90 10.74
C ASN A 104 2.16 25.26 10.92
N GLN A 105 1.73 25.91 9.84
CA GLN A 105 0.95 27.16 9.93
C GLN A 105 -0.38 26.94 10.67
N SER A 106 -1.08 25.87 10.36
CA SER A 106 -2.31 25.44 11.04
C SER A 106 -2.06 25.20 12.53
N LEU A 107 -1.00 24.47 12.88
CA LEU A 107 -0.60 24.18 14.26
C LEU A 107 -0.34 25.46 15.07
N VAL A 108 0.37 26.44 14.48
CA VAL A 108 0.59 27.74 15.12
C VAL A 108 -0.72 28.46 15.41
N ALA A 109 -1.67 28.43 14.46
CA ALA A 109 -2.96 29.07 14.66
C ALA A 109 -3.82 28.34 15.72
N TYR A 110 -3.88 27.00 15.70
CA TYR A 110 -4.54 26.21 16.73
C TYR A 110 -3.93 26.41 18.12
N THR A 111 -2.61 26.50 18.21
CA THR A 111 -1.93 26.77 19.49
C THR A 111 -2.33 28.13 20.07
N LYS A 112 -2.47 29.17 19.23
CA LYS A 112 -2.89 30.52 19.69
C LYS A 112 -4.30 30.54 20.29
N ILE A 113 -5.18 29.64 19.87
CA ILE A 113 -6.56 29.57 20.35
C ILE A 113 -6.80 28.40 21.32
N ASP A 114 -5.74 27.67 21.71
CA ASP A 114 -5.76 26.45 22.56
C ASP A 114 -6.72 25.36 22.02
N ASP A 115 -6.86 25.28 20.69
CA ASP A 115 -7.63 24.18 20.06
C ASP A 115 -6.79 22.91 20.02
N ARG A 116 -6.83 22.15 21.09
CA ARG A 116 -6.05 20.92 21.26
C ARG A 116 -6.43 19.85 20.25
N LYS A 117 -7.72 19.75 19.88
CA LYS A 117 -8.16 18.78 18.86
C LYS A 117 -7.58 19.11 17.49
N GLY A 118 -7.55 20.40 17.12
CA GLY A 118 -6.88 20.86 15.91
C GLY A 118 -5.38 20.59 15.93
N MET A 119 -4.72 20.80 17.08
CA MET A 119 -3.28 20.49 17.25
C MET A 119 -2.99 19.00 17.09
N SER A 120 -3.79 18.11 17.72
CA SER A 120 -3.66 16.65 17.57
C SER A 120 -3.73 16.24 16.11
N ALA A 121 -4.76 16.71 15.38
CA ALA A 121 -4.90 16.42 13.95
C ALA A 121 -3.70 16.89 13.13
N CYS A 122 -3.09 18.05 13.45
CA CYS A 122 -1.88 18.52 12.77
C CYS A 122 -0.68 17.61 13.04
N TYR A 123 -0.46 17.21 14.30
CA TYR A 123 0.63 16.29 14.63
C TYR A 123 0.46 14.94 13.93
N ASN A 124 -0.75 14.38 13.92
CA ASN A 124 -1.02 13.14 13.19
C ASN A 124 -0.70 13.28 11.69
N ASN A 125 -1.10 14.39 11.05
CA ASN A 125 -0.84 14.61 9.64
C ASN A 125 0.66 14.83 9.32
N ILE A 126 1.41 15.52 10.20
CA ILE A 126 2.86 15.65 10.07
C ILE A 126 3.53 14.28 10.25
N GLY A 127 3.04 13.48 11.18
CA GLY A 127 3.46 12.09 11.36
C GLY A 127 3.26 11.24 10.10
N LEU A 128 2.13 11.39 9.40
CA LEU A 128 1.87 10.72 8.12
C LEU A 128 2.87 11.11 7.03
N ILE A 129 3.25 12.40 6.94
CA ILE A 129 4.30 12.85 6.01
C ILE A 129 5.64 12.19 6.35
N ALA A 130 6.02 12.21 7.63
CA ALA A 130 7.27 11.60 8.08
C ALA A 130 7.30 10.09 7.78
N GLN A 131 6.19 9.38 8.03
CA GLN A 131 6.03 7.97 7.68
C GLN A 131 6.16 7.73 6.17
N GLY A 132 5.48 8.53 5.34
CA GLY A 132 5.51 8.41 3.88
C GLY A 132 6.89 8.71 3.27
N THR A 133 7.74 9.48 3.97
CA THR A 133 9.13 9.78 3.58
C THR A 133 10.16 8.82 4.22
N GLY A 134 9.71 7.78 4.94
CA GLY A 134 10.58 6.81 5.59
C GLY A 134 11.19 7.26 6.92
N ASN A 135 10.87 8.47 7.40
CA ASN A 135 11.37 9.00 8.68
C ASN A 135 10.52 8.45 9.86
N TYR A 136 10.56 7.14 10.06
CA TYR A 136 9.68 6.46 11.02
C TYR A 136 9.84 6.92 12.46
N ASP A 137 11.05 7.30 12.91
CA ASP A 137 11.28 7.80 14.26
C ASP A 137 10.67 9.19 14.48
N GLU A 138 10.72 10.05 13.45
CA GLU A 138 10.02 11.34 13.46
C GLU A 138 8.51 11.14 13.47
N ALA A 139 8.00 10.19 12.67
CA ALA A 139 6.59 9.84 12.62
C ALA A 139 6.07 9.39 13.98
N VAL A 140 6.79 8.47 14.66
CA VAL A 140 6.43 7.98 16.00
C VAL A 140 6.31 9.13 16.99
N LYS A 141 7.29 10.06 17.03
CA LYS A 141 7.24 11.23 17.91
C LYS A 141 5.99 12.09 17.69
N PHE A 142 5.63 12.35 16.44
CA PHE A 142 4.43 13.13 16.14
C PHE A 142 3.13 12.38 16.47
N TYR A 143 3.09 11.07 16.26
CA TYR A 143 1.94 10.26 16.67
C TYR A 143 1.80 10.21 18.19
N GLU A 144 2.90 10.09 18.95
CA GLU A 144 2.86 10.14 20.42
C GLU A 144 2.34 11.49 20.95
N LEU A 145 2.72 12.62 20.32
CA LEU A 145 2.17 13.95 20.64
C LEU A 145 0.67 14.02 20.37
N SER A 146 0.21 13.46 19.25
CA SER A 146 -1.21 13.38 18.93
C SER A 146 -1.97 12.54 19.96
N ILE A 147 -1.49 11.34 20.28
CA ILE A 147 -2.08 10.42 21.26
C ILE A 147 -2.13 11.04 22.65
N ASP A 148 -1.08 11.73 23.11
CA ASP A 148 -1.06 12.38 24.41
C ASP A 148 -2.15 13.47 24.53
N ILE A 149 -2.34 14.24 23.46
CA ILE A 149 -3.41 15.26 23.40
C ILE A 149 -4.78 14.60 23.41
N ASP A 150 -5.03 13.63 22.52
CA ASP A 150 -6.33 12.96 22.41
C ASP A 150 -6.69 12.22 23.70
N HIS A 151 -5.71 11.60 24.37
CA HIS A 151 -5.88 10.97 25.66
C HIS A 151 -6.32 11.99 26.75
N LYS A 152 -5.67 13.19 26.79
CA LYS A 152 -6.03 14.26 27.73
C LYS A 152 -7.41 14.85 27.43
N LEU A 153 -7.88 14.78 26.19
CA LEU A 153 -9.23 15.18 25.77
C LEU A 153 -10.28 14.11 26.02
N GLY A 154 -9.90 12.88 26.34
CA GLY A 154 -10.81 11.74 26.41
C GLY A 154 -11.31 11.29 25.03
N ASP A 155 -10.63 11.68 23.93
CA ASP A 155 -10.96 11.25 22.57
C ASP A 155 -10.34 9.87 22.29
N GLU A 156 -10.97 8.82 22.82
CA GLU A 156 -10.48 7.45 22.69
C GLU A 156 -10.41 6.99 21.21
N LEU A 157 -11.35 7.45 20.37
CA LEU A 157 -11.34 7.15 18.94
C LEU A 157 -10.18 7.85 18.23
N GLY A 158 -9.85 9.08 18.60
CA GLY A 158 -8.65 9.78 18.11
C GLY A 158 -7.36 9.03 18.46
N VAL A 159 -7.28 8.55 19.73
CA VAL A 159 -6.17 7.68 20.18
C VAL A 159 -6.10 6.42 19.35
N ALA A 160 -7.22 5.72 19.11
CA ALA A 160 -7.26 4.49 18.33
C ALA A 160 -6.81 4.73 16.87
N ALA A 161 -7.30 5.79 16.24
CA ALA A 161 -6.94 6.15 14.87
C ALA A 161 -5.43 6.41 14.73
N THR A 162 -4.83 7.17 15.65
CA THR A 162 -3.39 7.46 15.62
C THR A 162 -2.54 6.23 15.96
N LYS A 163 -3.00 5.36 16.89
CA LYS A 163 -2.36 4.06 17.14
C LYS A 163 -2.36 3.17 15.90
N GLY A 164 -3.37 3.25 15.03
CA GLY A 164 -3.42 2.54 13.75
C GLY A 164 -2.21 2.87 12.84
N ASN A 165 -1.75 4.11 12.85
CA ASN A 165 -0.53 4.50 12.13
C ASN A 165 0.73 3.88 12.76
N LEU A 166 0.80 3.79 14.10
CA LEU A 166 1.89 3.08 14.78
C LEU A 166 1.88 1.58 14.50
N VAL A 167 0.71 0.95 14.34
CA VAL A 167 0.61 -0.45 13.89
C VAL A 167 1.28 -0.62 12.53
N SER A 168 0.98 0.26 11.58
CA SER A 168 1.59 0.21 10.24
C SER A 168 3.12 0.34 10.28
N ILE A 169 3.66 1.24 11.10
CA ILE A 169 5.12 1.37 11.31
C ILE A 169 5.70 0.08 11.91
N ASN A 170 5.04 -0.51 12.91
CA ASN A 170 5.52 -1.74 13.55
C ASN A 170 5.47 -2.94 12.59
N ILE A 171 4.44 -3.04 11.73
CA ILE A 171 4.38 -4.04 10.65
C ILE A 171 5.59 -3.88 9.73
N TYR A 172 5.86 -2.65 9.27
CA TYR A 172 6.99 -2.36 8.39
C TYR A 172 8.34 -2.71 9.02
N ARG A 173 8.52 -2.44 10.32
CA ARG A 173 9.72 -2.77 11.08
C ARG A 173 9.83 -4.26 11.46
N GLY A 174 8.83 -5.08 11.17
CA GLY A 174 8.77 -6.49 11.56
C GLY A 174 8.49 -6.72 13.06
N ASN A 175 8.08 -5.67 13.79
CA ASN A 175 7.75 -5.72 15.22
C ASN A 175 6.33 -6.26 15.43
N SER A 176 6.08 -7.48 14.99
CA SER A 176 4.74 -8.10 15.01
C SER A 176 4.12 -8.14 16.41
N LYS A 177 4.92 -8.33 17.46
CA LYS A 177 4.42 -8.37 18.85
C LYS A 177 3.79 -7.03 19.28
N ASP A 178 4.50 -5.92 19.03
CA ASP A 178 4.00 -4.59 19.38
C ASP A 178 2.83 -4.17 18.48
N ALA A 179 2.88 -4.53 17.19
CA ALA A 179 1.78 -4.33 16.26
C ALA A 179 0.51 -5.06 16.73
N LEU A 180 0.60 -6.33 17.15
CA LEU A 180 -0.53 -7.09 17.70
C LEU A 180 -1.07 -6.48 18.99
N LYS A 181 -0.17 -6.04 19.89
CA LYS A 181 -0.59 -5.38 21.14
C LYS A 181 -1.42 -4.13 20.85
N LEU A 182 -0.89 -3.24 20.00
CA LEU A 182 -1.60 -2.02 19.61
C LEU A 182 -2.92 -2.32 18.90
N SER A 183 -2.95 -3.28 17.98
CA SER A 183 -4.17 -3.69 17.27
C SER A 183 -5.26 -4.20 18.23
N ASN A 184 -4.88 -4.97 19.27
CA ASN A 184 -5.82 -5.44 20.27
C ASN A 184 -6.39 -4.28 21.12
N GLU A 185 -5.56 -3.29 21.47
CA GLU A 185 -6.00 -2.08 22.18
C GLU A 185 -6.99 -1.27 21.33
N ILE A 186 -6.67 -1.06 20.04
CA ILE A 186 -7.56 -0.37 19.10
C ILE A 186 -8.88 -1.11 18.96
N LEU A 187 -8.83 -2.44 18.80
CA LEU A 187 -10.04 -3.25 18.64
C LEU A 187 -10.95 -3.18 19.86
N LEU A 188 -10.38 -3.13 21.08
CA LEU A 188 -11.14 -2.96 22.30
C LEU A 188 -11.86 -1.60 22.32
N ILE A 189 -11.14 -0.52 21.99
CA ILE A 189 -11.70 0.84 21.93
C ILE A 189 -12.81 0.91 20.86
N SER A 190 -12.53 0.46 19.64
CA SER A 190 -13.50 0.51 18.55
C SER A 190 -14.77 -0.29 18.84
N ARG A 191 -14.65 -1.46 19.49
CA ARG A 191 -15.79 -2.27 19.90
C ARG A 191 -16.62 -1.58 20.98
N SER A 192 -15.98 -0.94 21.99
CA SER A 192 -16.70 -0.23 23.05
C SER A 192 -17.49 0.97 22.54
N HIS A 193 -17.05 1.57 21.42
CA HIS A 193 -17.71 2.69 20.76
C HIS A 193 -18.61 2.28 19.59
N SER A 194 -18.75 0.98 19.31
CA SER A 194 -19.48 0.48 18.13
C SER A 194 -18.96 1.08 16.80
N ASP A 195 -17.66 1.40 16.75
CA ASP A 195 -16.99 1.92 15.55
C ASP A 195 -16.68 0.77 14.58
N ASN A 196 -17.65 0.43 13.73
CA ASN A 196 -17.50 -0.63 12.75
C ASN A 196 -16.33 -0.39 11.80
N SER A 197 -16.07 0.86 11.41
CA SER A 197 -14.96 1.22 10.52
C SER A 197 -13.61 0.95 11.19
N GLY A 198 -13.43 1.39 12.44
CA GLY A 198 -12.24 1.10 13.23
C GLY A 198 -12.04 -0.38 13.48
N ILE A 199 -13.12 -1.15 13.74
CA ILE A 199 -13.06 -2.60 13.90
C ILE A 199 -12.55 -3.24 12.60
N MET A 200 -13.18 -2.98 11.45
CA MET A 200 -12.83 -3.58 10.17
C MET A 200 -11.39 -3.26 9.77
N ASN A 201 -10.98 -1.99 9.83
CA ASN A 201 -9.61 -1.60 9.51
C ASN A 201 -8.57 -2.28 10.42
N THR A 202 -8.89 -2.41 11.71
CA THR A 202 -7.99 -3.09 12.66
C THR A 202 -7.89 -4.58 12.38
N LEU A 203 -9.00 -5.25 12.03
CA LEU A 203 -9.01 -6.66 11.64
C LEU A 203 -8.19 -6.91 10.38
N LEU A 204 -8.29 -6.05 9.36
CA LEU A 204 -7.47 -6.12 8.13
C LEU A 204 -5.97 -6.02 8.44
N ASN A 205 -5.58 -5.04 9.25
CA ASN A 205 -4.19 -4.87 9.67
C ASN A 205 -3.70 -6.06 10.50
N ARG A 206 -4.51 -6.56 11.43
CA ARG A 206 -4.17 -7.68 12.30
C ARG A 206 -4.06 -8.99 11.53
N ALA A 207 -4.90 -9.20 10.51
CA ALA A 207 -4.78 -10.32 9.60
C ALA A 207 -3.44 -10.32 8.84
N THR A 208 -2.99 -9.13 8.38
CA THR A 208 -1.66 -8.99 7.77
C THR A 208 -0.54 -9.35 8.76
N ILE A 209 -0.66 -8.95 10.03
CA ILE A 209 0.34 -9.32 11.05
C ILE A 209 0.34 -10.82 11.28
N TYR A 210 -0.84 -11.46 11.40
CA TYR A 210 -0.96 -12.90 11.60
C TYR A 210 -0.40 -13.69 10.41
N ASP A 211 -0.63 -13.26 9.17
CA ASP A 211 -0.04 -13.87 7.98
C ASP A 211 1.50 -13.78 8.02
N ASN A 212 2.05 -12.60 8.34
CA ASN A 212 3.50 -12.37 8.45
C ASN A 212 4.20 -13.28 9.49
N ILE A 213 3.50 -13.66 10.56
CA ILE A 213 4.02 -14.59 11.59
C ILE A 213 3.56 -16.04 11.38
N ASN A 214 2.97 -16.34 10.22
CA ASN A 214 2.47 -17.66 9.85
C ASN A 214 1.34 -18.22 10.74
N GLU A 215 0.56 -17.34 11.38
CA GLU A 215 -0.66 -17.67 12.13
C GLU A 215 -1.90 -17.56 11.22
N VAL A 216 -1.86 -18.28 10.11
CA VAL A 216 -2.76 -18.12 8.96
C VAL A 216 -4.23 -18.31 9.34
N ASP A 217 -4.55 -19.25 10.26
CA ASP A 217 -5.94 -19.48 10.69
C ASP A 217 -6.52 -18.26 11.44
N LYS A 218 -5.68 -17.53 12.20
CA LYS A 218 -6.11 -16.30 12.87
C LYS A 218 -6.31 -15.17 11.87
N ALA A 219 -5.47 -15.09 10.84
CA ALA A 219 -5.64 -14.11 9.76
C ALA A 219 -6.97 -14.33 9.04
N ILE A 220 -7.31 -15.59 8.70
CA ILE A 220 -8.58 -15.94 8.07
C ILE A 220 -9.77 -15.55 8.97
N ALA A 221 -9.72 -15.87 10.26
CA ALA A 221 -10.81 -15.54 11.19
C ALA A 221 -11.06 -14.02 11.29
N ASP A 222 -9.99 -13.21 11.32
CA ASP A 222 -10.11 -11.75 11.33
C ASP A 222 -10.72 -11.23 10.02
N LEU A 223 -10.30 -11.76 8.87
CA LEU A 223 -10.83 -11.35 7.57
C LEU A 223 -12.31 -11.75 7.40
N GLU A 224 -12.70 -12.93 7.86
CA GLU A 224 -14.09 -13.37 7.85
C GLU A 224 -14.98 -12.48 8.75
N GLU A 225 -14.47 -12.04 9.92
CA GLU A 225 -15.17 -11.09 10.77
C GLU A 225 -15.32 -9.74 10.07
N ALA A 226 -14.25 -9.23 9.42
CA ALA A 226 -14.28 -7.97 8.67
C ALA A 226 -15.31 -8.02 7.52
N ILE A 227 -15.32 -9.11 6.73
CA ILE A 227 -16.29 -9.34 5.65
C ILE A 227 -17.72 -9.36 6.19
N ARG A 228 -17.96 -10.03 7.32
CA ARG A 228 -19.29 -10.09 7.93
C ARG A 228 -19.78 -8.71 8.36
N ILE A 229 -18.91 -7.89 8.95
CA ILE A 229 -19.26 -6.52 9.35
C ILE A 229 -19.50 -5.66 8.11
N ALA A 230 -18.62 -5.72 7.09
CA ALA A 230 -18.75 -4.97 5.85
C ALA A 230 -20.07 -5.27 5.12
N LYS A 231 -20.48 -6.55 5.06
CA LYS A 231 -21.78 -6.95 4.51
C LYS A 231 -22.96 -6.34 5.28
N ASN A 232 -22.90 -6.34 6.61
CA ASN A 232 -23.95 -5.79 7.46
C ASN A 232 -24.06 -4.26 7.34
N THR A 233 -22.93 -3.57 7.19
CA THR A 233 -22.87 -2.11 7.01
C THR A 233 -23.03 -1.69 5.54
N LYS A 234 -23.09 -2.65 4.62
CA LYS A 234 -23.11 -2.45 3.16
C LYS A 234 -21.89 -1.69 2.63
N ASP A 235 -20.76 -1.80 3.33
CA ASP A 235 -19.49 -1.22 2.92
C ASP A 235 -18.83 -2.12 1.86
N LYS A 236 -19.14 -1.86 0.59
CA LYS A 236 -18.66 -2.66 -0.54
C LYS A 236 -17.16 -2.56 -0.73
N TYR A 237 -16.56 -1.42 -0.41
CA TYR A 237 -15.12 -1.23 -0.50
C TYR A 237 -14.37 -2.14 0.48
N ILE A 238 -14.72 -2.10 1.77
CA ILE A 238 -14.09 -2.96 2.78
C ILE A 238 -14.41 -4.44 2.53
N GLU A 239 -15.61 -4.77 2.03
CA GLU A 239 -15.96 -6.14 1.64
C GLU A 239 -15.01 -6.68 0.57
N ALA A 240 -14.77 -5.92 -0.50
CA ALA A 240 -13.87 -6.29 -1.59
C ALA A 240 -12.41 -6.40 -1.12
N LEU A 241 -11.94 -5.41 -0.34
CA LEU A 241 -10.59 -5.41 0.24
C LEU A 241 -10.35 -6.62 1.15
N ALA A 242 -11.30 -6.94 2.03
CA ALA A 242 -11.19 -8.08 2.92
C ALA A 242 -11.23 -9.42 2.17
N LEU A 243 -12.04 -9.53 1.10
CA LEU A 243 -12.05 -10.70 0.23
C LEU A 243 -10.72 -10.86 -0.54
N SER A 244 -10.13 -9.78 -1.04
CA SER A 244 -8.82 -9.79 -1.70
C SER A 244 -7.73 -10.29 -0.75
N ASN A 245 -7.71 -9.78 0.49
CA ASN A 245 -6.78 -10.23 1.51
C ASN A 245 -7.04 -11.69 1.92
N LEU A 246 -8.30 -12.11 2.01
CA LEU A 246 -8.65 -13.51 2.30
C LEU A 246 -8.17 -14.44 1.18
N GLY A 247 -8.32 -14.06 -0.08
CA GLY A 247 -7.77 -14.78 -1.23
C GLY A 247 -6.26 -14.93 -1.13
N PHE A 248 -5.56 -13.84 -0.82
CA PHE A 248 -4.11 -13.84 -0.64
C PHE A 248 -3.65 -14.77 0.49
N VAL A 249 -4.25 -14.67 1.67
CA VAL A 249 -3.94 -15.51 2.84
C VAL A 249 -4.27 -16.98 2.58
N THR A 250 -5.38 -17.26 1.88
CA THR A 250 -5.78 -18.62 1.49
C THR A 250 -4.77 -19.24 0.53
N TRP A 251 -4.23 -18.44 -0.41
CA TRP A 251 -3.15 -18.89 -1.28
C TRP A 251 -1.88 -19.20 -0.49
N HIS A 252 -1.46 -18.34 0.45
CA HIS A 252 -0.31 -18.58 1.34
C HIS A 252 -0.48 -19.85 2.18
N LYS A 253 -1.71 -20.19 2.56
CA LYS A 253 -2.04 -21.45 3.25
C LYS A 253 -1.88 -22.69 2.37
N GLY A 254 -1.69 -22.51 1.06
CA GLY A 254 -1.50 -23.58 0.09
C GLY A 254 -2.78 -24.02 -0.64
N TYR A 255 -3.83 -23.22 -0.63
CA TYR A 255 -5.11 -23.47 -1.31
C TYR A 255 -5.34 -22.50 -2.49
N PRO A 256 -4.52 -22.58 -3.56
CA PRO A 256 -4.60 -21.62 -4.66
C PRO A 256 -5.92 -21.66 -5.45
N ASP A 257 -6.61 -22.82 -5.55
CA ASP A 257 -7.91 -22.91 -6.25
C ASP A 257 -9.01 -22.23 -5.45
N GLU A 258 -9.00 -22.39 -4.14
CA GLU A 258 -9.93 -21.71 -3.25
C GLU A 258 -9.67 -20.20 -3.25
N ALA A 259 -8.41 -19.78 -3.22
CA ALA A 259 -8.01 -18.38 -3.35
C ALA A 259 -8.56 -17.76 -4.65
N LEU A 260 -8.38 -18.42 -5.79
CA LEU A 260 -8.93 -17.96 -7.08
C LEU A 260 -10.47 -17.83 -7.04
N LYS A 261 -11.17 -18.76 -6.36
CA LYS A 261 -12.62 -18.69 -6.18
C LYS A 261 -13.03 -17.49 -5.31
N ILE A 262 -12.29 -17.19 -4.23
CA ILE A 262 -12.55 -16.03 -3.38
C ILE A 262 -12.32 -14.74 -4.19
N LEU A 263 -11.20 -14.64 -4.91
CA LEU A 263 -10.87 -13.48 -5.73
C LEU A 263 -11.87 -13.24 -6.86
N SER A 264 -12.47 -14.31 -7.42
CA SER A 264 -13.54 -14.18 -8.43
C SER A 264 -14.75 -13.43 -7.90
N GLN A 265 -15.08 -13.55 -6.61
CA GLN A 265 -16.19 -12.81 -6.00
C GLN A 265 -15.93 -11.30 -6.02
N VAL A 266 -14.67 -10.87 -5.85
CA VAL A 266 -14.30 -9.45 -5.97
C VAL A 266 -14.57 -8.94 -7.39
N LEU A 267 -14.26 -9.75 -8.41
CA LEU A 267 -14.52 -9.38 -9.80
C LEU A 267 -16.02 -9.29 -10.12
N GLU A 268 -16.83 -10.18 -9.54
CA GLU A 268 -18.29 -10.13 -9.68
C GLU A 268 -18.90 -8.90 -8.98
N MET A 269 -18.27 -8.42 -7.90
CA MET A 269 -18.69 -7.20 -7.21
C MET A 269 -18.34 -5.93 -8.00
N ALA A 270 -17.32 -5.97 -8.84
CA ALA A 270 -16.85 -4.85 -9.64
C ALA A 270 -17.91 -4.32 -10.64
N ASP A 271 -18.72 -5.21 -11.20
CA ASP A 271 -19.84 -4.81 -12.08
C ASP A 271 -20.90 -3.95 -11.35
N GLN A 272 -20.85 -3.92 -10.00
CA GLN A 272 -21.78 -3.21 -9.14
C GLN A 272 -21.15 -2.05 -8.36
N SER A 273 -19.81 -1.94 -8.36
CA SER A 273 -19.07 -0.91 -7.65
C SER A 273 -18.09 -0.21 -8.60
N GLU A 274 -17.99 1.10 -8.47
CA GLU A 274 -17.12 1.94 -9.30
C GLU A 274 -15.66 1.94 -8.82
N ASP A 275 -15.30 1.07 -7.88
CA ASP A 275 -13.97 1.01 -7.29
C ASP A 275 -13.06 0.06 -8.08
N GLU A 276 -12.38 0.62 -9.10
CA GLU A 276 -11.47 -0.13 -9.96
C GLU A 276 -10.24 -0.65 -9.20
N TYR A 277 -9.81 -0.02 -8.10
CA TYR A 277 -8.57 -0.39 -7.40
C TYR A 277 -8.61 -1.79 -6.77
N GLU A 278 -9.71 -2.15 -6.12
CA GLU A 278 -9.83 -3.48 -5.50
C GLU A 278 -9.91 -4.60 -6.53
N VAL A 279 -10.51 -4.32 -7.69
CA VAL A 279 -10.51 -5.23 -8.85
C VAL A 279 -9.09 -5.46 -9.36
N LEU A 280 -8.32 -4.38 -9.53
CA LEU A 280 -6.94 -4.47 -9.98
C LEU A 280 -6.07 -5.22 -8.97
N ASN A 281 -6.30 -5.03 -7.65
CA ASN A 281 -5.62 -5.77 -6.59
C ASN A 281 -5.96 -7.27 -6.64
N ALA A 282 -7.23 -7.64 -6.78
CA ALA A 282 -7.64 -9.03 -6.91
C ALA A 282 -7.04 -9.70 -8.16
N LEU A 283 -7.08 -9.02 -9.31
CA LEU A 283 -6.45 -9.48 -10.54
C LEU A 283 -4.94 -9.67 -10.37
N TRP A 284 -4.27 -8.76 -9.65
CA TRP A 284 -2.86 -8.89 -9.34
C TRP A 284 -2.56 -10.18 -8.57
N ILE A 285 -3.27 -10.43 -7.47
CA ILE A 285 -3.10 -11.64 -6.67
C ILE A 285 -3.36 -12.89 -7.53
N MET A 286 -4.41 -12.86 -8.38
CA MET A 286 -4.67 -13.95 -9.32
C MET A 286 -3.49 -14.17 -10.29
N SER A 287 -2.88 -13.10 -10.81
CA SER A 287 -1.72 -13.20 -11.70
C SER A 287 -0.53 -13.85 -10.98
N ASP A 288 -0.29 -13.52 -9.72
CA ASP A 288 0.79 -14.12 -8.92
C ASP A 288 0.50 -15.60 -8.60
N ILE A 289 -0.77 -15.97 -8.36
CA ILE A 289 -1.17 -17.39 -8.22
C ILE A 289 -0.86 -18.17 -9.51
N TYR A 290 -1.21 -17.64 -10.70
CA TYR A 290 -0.89 -18.29 -11.97
C TYR A 290 0.61 -18.36 -12.22
N ALA A 291 1.37 -17.30 -11.92
CA ALA A 291 2.83 -17.32 -12.02
C ALA A 291 3.46 -18.36 -11.09
N SER A 292 2.96 -18.52 -9.87
CA SER A 292 3.43 -19.55 -8.92
C SER A 292 3.20 -20.98 -9.44
N ARG A 293 2.19 -21.17 -10.26
CA ARG A 293 1.89 -22.45 -10.96
C ARG A 293 2.65 -22.59 -12.29
N LYS A 294 3.54 -21.63 -12.61
CA LYS A 294 4.25 -21.54 -13.89
C LYS A 294 3.33 -21.34 -15.11
N GLU A 295 2.11 -20.89 -14.89
CA GLU A 295 1.16 -20.51 -15.93
C GLU A 295 1.43 -19.06 -16.37
N TYR A 296 2.69 -18.77 -16.75
CA TYR A 296 3.19 -17.41 -17.00
C TYR A 296 2.45 -16.68 -18.14
N VAL A 297 2.00 -17.39 -19.16
CA VAL A 297 1.21 -16.81 -20.25
C VAL A 297 -0.09 -16.22 -19.71
N ARG A 298 -0.80 -17.00 -18.89
CA ARG A 298 -2.08 -16.58 -18.29
C ARG A 298 -1.90 -15.43 -17.30
N SER A 299 -0.82 -15.50 -16.50
CA SER A 299 -0.42 -14.40 -15.63
C SER A 299 -0.18 -13.12 -16.43
N ASN A 300 0.56 -13.20 -17.56
CA ASN A 300 0.86 -12.04 -18.40
C ASN A 300 -0.38 -11.44 -19.05
N GLU A 301 -1.36 -12.25 -19.46
CA GLU A 301 -2.64 -11.75 -20.00
C GLU A 301 -3.39 -10.88 -18.99
N ILE A 302 -3.36 -11.27 -17.71
CA ILE A 302 -3.96 -10.50 -16.61
C ILE A 302 -3.14 -9.23 -16.36
N LEU A 303 -1.82 -9.35 -16.24
CA LEU A 303 -0.92 -8.22 -15.99
C LEU A 303 -1.00 -7.15 -17.08
N GLN A 304 -1.15 -7.53 -18.36
CA GLN A 304 -1.33 -6.57 -19.45
C GLN A 304 -2.64 -5.77 -19.32
N LYS A 305 -3.73 -6.40 -18.86
CA LYS A 305 -4.99 -5.69 -18.57
C LYS A 305 -4.82 -4.70 -17.43
N ILE A 306 -4.13 -5.12 -16.36
CA ILE A 306 -3.84 -4.25 -15.20
C ILE A 306 -2.95 -3.08 -15.62
N LEU A 307 -1.89 -3.34 -16.41
CA LEU A 307 -0.97 -2.31 -16.90
C LEU A 307 -1.72 -1.19 -17.62
N LYS A 308 -2.55 -1.58 -18.60
CA LYS A 308 -3.36 -0.62 -19.36
C LYS A 308 -4.22 0.28 -18.44
N LYS A 309 -4.78 -0.30 -17.38
CA LYS A 309 -5.60 0.45 -16.43
C LYS A 309 -4.77 1.43 -15.60
N TYR A 310 -3.60 1.04 -15.12
CA TYR A 310 -2.73 1.95 -14.38
C TYR A 310 -2.15 3.07 -15.26
N GLU A 311 -1.92 2.81 -16.55
CA GLU A 311 -1.58 3.85 -17.55
C GLU A 311 -2.75 4.84 -17.73
N GLU A 312 -4.00 4.36 -17.81
CA GLU A 312 -5.20 5.21 -17.96
C GLU A 312 -5.43 6.15 -16.76
N ILE A 313 -5.10 5.71 -15.54
CA ILE A 313 -5.29 6.49 -14.31
C ILE A 313 -4.02 7.20 -13.82
N ASP A 314 -2.92 7.12 -14.59
CA ASP A 314 -1.61 7.75 -14.32
C ASP A 314 -1.01 7.34 -12.96
N ASP A 315 -1.18 6.06 -12.57
CA ASP A 315 -0.56 5.51 -11.36
C ASP A 315 0.79 4.86 -11.69
N SER A 316 1.79 5.70 -11.89
CA SER A 316 3.14 5.28 -12.29
C SER A 316 3.79 4.31 -11.29
N ARG A 317 3.42 4.34 -10.00
CA ARG A 317 3.96 3.40 -9.01
C ARG A 317 3.46 1.98 -9.25
N GLN A 318 2.16 1.82 -9.43
CA GLN A 318 1.58 0.51 -9.73
C GLN A 318 1.99 0.01 -11.11
N GLU A 319 2.08 0.92 -12.09
CA GLU A 319 2.65 0.63 -13.41
C GLU A 319 4.03 -0.03 -13.29
N ALA A 320 4.96 0.57 -12.54
CA ALA A 320 6.31 0.02 -12.34
C ALA A 320 6.27 -1.40 -11.75
N ARG A 321 5.40 -1.66 -10.78
CA ARG A 321 5.23 -3.00 -10.18
C ARG A 321 4.73 -4.03 -11.18
N VAL A 322 3.76 -3.67 -12.02
CA VAL A 322 3.22 -4.57 -13.06
C VAL A 322 4.29 -4.89 -14.10
N LEU A 323 5.04 -3.87 -14.55
CA LEU A 323 6.15 -4.03 -15.48
C LEU A 323 7.22 -4.99 -14.93
N THR A 324 7.51 -4.92 -13.63
CA THR A 324 8.43 -5.85 -12.95
C THR A 324 7.91 -7.29 -13.03
N SER A 325 6.61 -7.52 -12.76
CA SER A 325 6.01 -8.84 -12.81
C SER A 325 5.98 -9.41 -14.24
N LEU A 326 5.63 -8.57 -15.24
CA LEU A 326 5.72 -8.95 -16.66
C LEU A 326 7.13 -9.33 -17.07
N GLY A 327 8.12 -8.51 -16.67
CA GLY A 327 9.53 -8.76 -16.96
C GLY A 327 10.00 -10.09 -16.39
N ARG A 328 9.69 -10.36 -15.11
CA ARG A 328 10.00 -11.63 -14.43
C ARG A 328 9.38 -12.82 -15.17
N ASN A 329 8.10 -12.77 -15.49
CA ASN A 329 7.41 -13.87 -16.15
C ASN A 329 7.96 -14.16 -17.56
N LEU A 330 8.34 -13.11 -18.31
CA LEU A 330 8.94 -13.27 -19.65
C LEU A 330 10.32 -13.91 -19.58
N ILE A 331 11.12 -13.60 -18.55
CA ILE A 331 12.39 -14.27 -18.31
C ILE A 331 12.18 -15.77 -18.10
N GLU A 332 11.18 -16.15 -17.30
CA GLU A 332 10.82 -17.56 -17.07
C GLU A 332 10.29 -18.26 -18.34
N LEU A 333 9.69 -17.52 -19.27
CA LEU A 333 9.28 -17.98 -20.59
C LEU A 333 10.44 -18.04 -21.61
N ASN A 334 11.67 -17.72 -21.19
CA ASN A 334 12.86 -17.61 -22.05
C ASN A 334 12.79 -16.47 -23.10
N GLU A 335 11.89 -15.48 -22.89
CA GLU A 335 11.81 -14.25 -23.68
C GLU A 335 12.61 -13.13 -23.01
N ILE A 336 13.92 -13.38 -22.82
CA ILE A 336 14.78 -12.61 -21.89
C ILE A 336 14.90 -11.15 -22.31
N ASP A 337 15.09 -10.87 -23.61
CA ASP A 337 15.24 -9.49 -24.10
C ASP A 337 13.98 -8.65 -23.86
N LYS A 338 12.80 -9.24 -24.07
CA LYS A 338 11.53 -8.56 -23.75
C LYS A 338 11.38 -8.35 -22.25
N GLY A 339 11.74 -9.36 -21.46
CA GLY A 339 11.72 -9.28 -20.01
C GLY A 339 12.60 -8.15 -19.48
N LEU A 340 13.83 -8.06 -19.98
CA LEU A 340 14.76 -6.95 -19.66
C LEU A 340 14.21 -5.60 -20.10
N GLY A 341 13.49 -5.53 -21.23
CA GLY A 341 12.81 -4.32 -21.69
C GLY A 341 11.80 -3.80 -20.68
N TYR A 342 10.92 -4.66 -20.16
CA TYR A 342 9.95 -4.29 -19.13
C TYR A 342 10.62 -3.92 -17.79
N LEU A 343 11.64 -4.68 -17.36
CA LEU A 343 12.38 -4.36 -16.14
C LEU A 343 13.10 -3.00 -16.24
N SER A 344 13.63 -2.65 -17.42
CA SER A 344 14.28 -1.36 -17.64
C SER A 344 13.28 -0.19 -17.56
N GLN A 345 12.07 -0.36 -18.10
CA GLN A 345 11.00 0.63 -17.96
C GLN A 345 10.59 0.80 -16.50
N SER A 346 10.34 -0.29 -15.80
CA SER A 346 10.03 -0.27 -14.36
C SER A 346 11.14 0.39 -13.54
N LEU A 347 12.40 0.07 -13.82
CA LEU A 347 13.55 0.65 -13.11
C LEU A 347 13.61 2.17 -13.31
N LYS A 348 13.37 2.65 -14.53
CA LYS A 348 13.32 4.09 -14.82
C LYS A 348 12.26 4.79 -13.95
N ILE A 349 11.04 4.30 -13.97
CA ILE A 349 9.94 4.84 -13.14
C ILE A 349 10.30 4.77 -11.66
N SER A 350 10.85 3.65 -11.18
CA SER A 350 11.23 3.46 -9.79
C SER A 350 12.31 4.45 -9.32
N ILE A 351 13.22 4.84 -10.22
CA ILE A 351 14.25 5.86 -9.95
C ILE A 351 13.60 7.24 -9.84
N GLU A 352 12.73 7.61 -10.77
CA GLU A 352 12.02 8.90 -10.80
C GLU A 352 11.16 9.08 -9.54
N LEU A 353 10.46 8.04 -9.11
CA LEU A 353 9.60 8.03 -7.93
C LEU A 353 10.36 7.80 -6.62
N LYS A 354 11.69 7.56 -6.66
CA LYS A 354 12.49 7.12 -5.50
C LYS A 354 11.90 5.89 -4.80
N ALA A 355 11.30 4.99 -5.57
CA ALA A 355 10.63 3.79 -5.11
C ALA A 355 11.68 2.68 -4.88
N LEU A 356 12.23 2.62 -3.68
CA LEU A 356 13.43 1.82 -3.36
C LEU A 356 13.16 0.31 -3.41
N ASN A 357 11.98 -0.13 -2.97
CA ASN A 357 11.62 -1.56 -2.99
C ASN A 357 11.49 -2.09 -4.42
N GLU A 358 10.80 -1.35 -5.27
CA GLU A 358 10.64 -1.65 -6.69
C GLU A 358 12.00 -1.66 -7.41
N LYS A 359 12.87 -0.73 -7.07
CA LYS A 359 14.24 -0.67 -7.60
C LYS A 359 15.05 -1.91 -7.21
N LEU A 360 14.96 -2.36 -5.93
CA LEU A 360 15.60 -3.59 -5.48
C LEU A 360 15.11 -4.82 -6.24
N GLU A 361 13.79 -4.94 -6.42
CA GLU A 361 13.21 -6.07 -7.13
C GLU A 361 13.64 -6.10 -8.60
N ASN A 362 13.70 -4.94 -9.26
CA ASN A 362 14.21 -4.82 -10.62
C ASN A 362 15.66 -5.29 -10.72
N TYR A 363 16.56 -4.82 -9.86
CA TYR A 363 17.95 -5.26 -9.86
C TYR A 363 18.08 -6.77 -9.69
N ARG A 364 17.33 -7.37 -8.77
CA ARG A 364 17.34 -8.82 -8.57
C ARG A 364 16.93 -9.58 -9.85
N ASN A 365 15.84 -9.17 -10.49
CA ASN A 365 15.32 -9.83 -11.67
C ASN A 365 16.23 -9.60 -12.90
N MET A 366 16.82 -8.41 -13.05
CA MET A 366 17.80 -8.13 -14.12
C MET A 366 19.09 -8.94 -13.94
N ALA A 367 19.63 -9.02 -12.71
CA ALA A 367 20.80 -9.84 -12.44
C ALA A 367 20.56 -11.31 -12.79
N HIS A 368 19.37 -11.84 -12.47
CA HIS A 368 18.96 -13.18 -12.86
C HIS A 368 18.91 -13.35 -14.38
N ALA A 369 18.32 -12.40 -15.10
CA ALA A 369 18.25 -12.43 -16.57
C ALA A 369 19.64 -12.45 -17.22
N TYR A 370 20.56 -11.59 -16.78
CA TYR A 370 21.93 -11.56 -17.31
C TYR A 370 22.74 -12.82 -16.95
N ALA A 371 22.47 -13.43 -15.79
CA ALA A 371 23.07 -14.72 -15.44
C ALA A 371 22.60 -15.84 -16.40
N ILE A 372 21.33 -15.86 -16.80
CA ILE A 372 20.81 -16.80 -17.82
C ILE A 372 21.49 -16.57 -19.17
N LEU A 373 21.72 -15.31 -19.55
CA LEU A 373 22.45 -14.95 -20.77
C LEU A 373 23.96 -15.23 -20.71
N HIS A 374 24.47 -15.76 -19.60
CA HIS A 374 25.89 -15.95 -19.31
C HIS A 374 26.73 -14.66 -19.33
N ASP A 375 26.12 -13.49 -19.25
CA ASP A 375 26.80 -12.21 -19.02
C ASP A 375 27.02 -11.99 -17.51
N LEU A 376 27.93 -12.77 -16.97
CA LEU A 376 28.25 -12.77 -15.54
C LEU A 376 28.78 -11.41 -15.07
N LYS A 377 29.51 -10.68 -15.94
CA LYS A 377 30.07 -9.38 -15.61
C LYS A 377 28.96 -8.34 -15.33
N THR A 378 27.95 -8.30 -16.20
CA THR A 378 26.79 -7.41 -16.02
C THR A 378 25.92 -7.87 -14.84
N ALA A 379 25.72 -9.18 -14.68
CA ALA A 379 25.00 -9.73 -13.55
C ALA A 379 25.63 -9.34 -12.21
N ASP A 380 26.96 -9.49 -12.04
CA ASP A 380 27.71 -9.12 -10.84
C ASP A 380 27.60 -7.61 -10.56
N SER A 381 27.76 -6.75 -11.59
CA SER A 381 27.65 -5.29 -11.43
C SER A 381 26.25 -4.85 -10.93
N ILE A 382 25.19 -5.52 -11.41
CA ILE A 382 23.81 -5.25 -10.96
C ILE A 382 23.61 -5.78 -9.54
N GLN A 383 24.20 -6.94 -9.21
CA GLN A 383 24.13 -7.50 -7.87
C GLN A 383 24.87 -6.64 -6.84
N ASP A 384 25.97 -6.02 -7.21
CA ASP A 384 26.65 -5.01 -6.39
C ASP A 384 25.75 -3.81 -6.12
N SER A 385 25.06 -3.32 -7.17
CA SER A 385 24.11 -2.21 -7.04
C SER A 385 22.92 -2.57 -6.11
N PHE A 386 22.45 -3.80 -6.19
CA PHE A 386 21.44 -4.35 -5.27
C PHE A 386 21.96 -4.37 -3.83
N ALA A 387 23.19 -4.88 -3.63
CA ALA A 387 23.78 -5.03 -2.29
C ALA A 387 23.99 -3.67 -1.60
N VAL A 388 24.46 -2.66 -2.33
CA VAL A 388 24.62 -1.28 -1.82
C VAL A 388 23.25 -0.73 -1.40
N LEU A 389 22.26 -0.78 -2.28
CA LEU A 389 20.93 -0.26 -2.00
C LEU A 389 20.25 -0.99 -0.83
N TYR A 390 20.41 -2.32 -0.75
CA TYR A 390 19.91 -3.14 0.35
C TYR A 390 20.56 -2.76 1.68
N SER A 391 21.88 -2.54 1.68
CA SER A 391 22.62 -2.09 2.86
C SER A 391 22.14 -0.73 3.34
N ASP A 392 21.92 0.21 2.43
CA ASP A 392 21.44 1.55 2.77
C ASP A 392 20.04 1.52 3.39
N LEU A 393 19.16 0.64 2.90
CA LEU A 393 17.78 0.53 3.39
C LEU A 393 17.64 -0.18 4.73
N PHE A 394 18.43 -1.25 4.95
CA PHE A 394 18.19 -2.17 6.07
C PHE A 394 19.32 -2.21 7.11
N MET A 395 20.51 -1.64 6.80
CA MET A 395 21.65 -1.67 7.73
C MET A 395 21.99 -0.31 8.33
N ASN A 396 21.64 0.81 7.70
CA ASN A 396 21.90 2.15 8.24
C ASN A 396 20.90 2.59 9.33
N ASP A 397 19.80 1.87 9.53
CA ASP A 397 18.84 2.09 10.63
C ASP A 397 19.35 1.52 11.99
N SER A 398 20.61 1.03 12.06
CA SER A 398 21.13 0.29 13.20
C SER A 398 21.76 1.15 14.30
N THR A 399 21.35 2.41 14.46
CA THR A 399 21.81 3.24 15.60
C THR A 399 20.96 3.10 16.87
N SER A 400 19.94 2.25 16.90
CA SER A 400 19.10 2.07 18.10
C SER A 400 18.76 0.61 18.47
N ALA A 401 19.37 -0.40 17.87
CA ALA A 401 19.05 -1.79 18.17
C ALA A 401 20.20 -2.58 18.80
N ASN A 402 20.50 -2.29 20.06
CA ASN A 402 21.03 -3.30 20.99
C ASN A 402 19.86 -4.06 21.61
N GLN A 403 19.05 -4.78 20.82
CA GLN A 403 18.15 -5.82 21.33
C GLN A 403 17.82 -6.82 20.21
N GLU A 404 18.25 -8.05 20.45
CA GLU A 404 17.86 -9.31 19.81
C GLU A 404 17.61 -9.25 18.29
N ARG A 405 18.69 -9.41 17.54
CA ARG A 405 18.61 -9.75 16.11
C ARG A 405 17.87 -11.08 15.99
N VAL A 406 16.64 -11.04 15.55
CA VAL A 406 16.04 -12.21 14.87
C VAL A 406 16.97 -12.50 13.70
N PRO A 407 17.62 -13.67 13.62
CA PRO A 407 18.49 -13.98 12.50
C PRO A 407 17.64 -13.88 11.24
N ILE A 408 17.99 -12.91 10.37
CA ILE A 408 17.46 -12.86 9.01
C ILE A 408 17.78 -14.22 8.43
N ASN A 409 16.75 -15.02 8.20
CA ASN A 409 16.91 -16.36 7.66
C ASN A 409 17.50 -16.20 6.26
N LYS A 410 18.84 -16.27 6.15
CA LYS A 410 19.57 -16.22 4.88
C LYS A 410 19.08 -17.27 3.89
N GLU A 411 18.31 -18.26 4.36
CA GLU A 411 17.70 -19.30 3.53
C GLU A 411 16.50 -18.79 2.69
N ARG A 412 15.85 -17.67 3.05
CA ARG A 412 14.82 -17.08 2.20
C ARG A 412 15.40 -16.35 0.97
N PHE A 413 16.67 -15.96 1.01
CA PHE A 413 17.36 -15.30 -0.10
C PHE A 413 18.43 -16.18 -0.75
N SER A 414 18.79 -17.32 -0.14
CA SER A 414 19.48 -18.38 -0.87
C SER A 414 18.44 -19.02 -1.79
N GLN A 415 18.71 -18.97 -3.08
CA GLN A 415 18.10 -19.87 -4.06
C GLN A 415 17.82 -21.21 -3.38
N PRO A 416 16.68 -21.88 -3.61
CA PRO A 416 16.56 -23.26 -3.21
C PRO A 416 17.75 -23.98 -3.85
N LYS A 417 18.75 -24.32 -3.03
CA LYS A 417 19.82 -25.20 -3.47
C LYS A 417 19.06 -26.33 -4.10
N SER A 418 19.17 -26.41 -5.42
CA SER A 418 18.40 -27.37 -6.18
C SER A 418 18.55 -28.70 -5.46
N THR A 419 17.46 -29.28 -5.00
CA THR A 419 17.43 -30.66 -4.47
C THR A 419 18.11 -31.61 -5.46
N LEU A 420 18.19 -31.19 -6.72
CA LEU A 420 18.95 -31.81 -7.79
C LEU A 420 20.43 -32.00 -7.45
N SER A 421 21.13 -31.04 -6.80
CA SER A 421 22.55 -31.17 -6.44
C SER A 421 22.75 -32.20 -5.32
N ILE A 422 21.83 -32.30 -4.38
CA ILE A 422 21.90 -33.30 -3.31
C ILE A 422 21.57 -34.69 -3.86
N TRP A 423 20.58 -34.81 -4.74
CA TRP A 423 20.24 -36.06 -5.40
C TRP A 423 21.34 -36.52 -6.38
N VAL A 424 21.96 -35.61 -7.12
CA VAL A 424 23.11 -35.93 -7.99
C VAL A 424 24.33 -36.34 -7.17
N LEU A 425 24.66 -35.66 -6.08
CA LEU A 425 25.72 -36.05 -5.17
C LEU A 425 25.44 -37.39 -4.48
N SER A 426 24.22 -37.64 -4.04
CA SER A 426 23.80 -38.92 -3.44
C SER A 426 23.85 -40.05 -4.48
N PHE A 427 23.46 -39.79 -5.72
CA PHE A 427 23.50 -40.75 -6.81
C PHE A 427 24.96 -41.08 -7.23
N LEU A 428 25.83 -40.08 -7.31
CA LEU A 428 27.26 -40.29 -7.57
C LEU A 428 27.94 -41.04 -6.44
N LEU A 429 27.60 -40.77 -5.17
CA LEU A 429 28.09 -41.51 -4.00
C LEU A 429 27.60 -42.96 -4.03
N PHE A 430 26.36 -43.21 -4.42
CA PHE A 430 25.79 -44.55 -4.57
C PHE A 430 26.50 -45.35 -5.69
N ILE A 431 26.80 -44.73 -6.84
CA ILE A 431 27.58 -45.34 -7.91
C ILE A 431 29.01 -45.66 -7.44
N LEU A 432 29.65 -44.75 -6.67
CA LEU A 432 31.00 -44.97 -6.14
C LEU A 432 31.01 -46.15 -5.18
N ILE A 433 30.00 -46.30 -4.30
CA ILE A 433 29.87 -47.44 -3.37
C ILE A 433 29.68 -48.75 -4.16
N ILE A 434 28.88 -48.76 -5.22
CA ILE A 434 28.71 -49.95 -6.08
C ILE A 434 30.02 -50.28 -6.77
N MET A 435 30.76 -49.33 -7.31
CA MET A 435 32.06 -49.58 -7.95
C MET A 435 33.11 -50.12 -6.97
N LEU A 436 33.13 -49.60 -5.73
CA LEU A 436 34.05 -50.09 -4.68
C LEU A 436 33.68 -51.49 -4.22
N SER A 437 32.37 -51.81 -4.10
CA SER A 437 31.91 -53.19 -3.77
C SER A 437 32.23 -54.19 -4.91
N LEU A 438 32.07 -53.81 -6.17
CA LEU A 438 32.44 -54.67 -7.34
C LEU A 438 33.96 -54.83 -7.47
N HIS A 439 34.74 -53.88 -7.06
CA HIS A 439 36.25 -53.98 -7.00
C HIS A 439 36.72 -54.87 -5.87
N GLY A 440 35.98 -54.85 -4.73
CA GLY A 440 36.25 -55.77 -3.59
C GLY A 440 35.99 -57.24 -3.92
N PHE A 441 35.03 -57.54 -4.80
CA PHE A 441 34.72 -58.91 -5.23
C PHE A 441 35.72 -59.51 -6.22
N LYS A 442 36.51 -58.66 -6.94
CA LYS A 442 37.55 -59.15 -7.89
C LYS A 442 38.86 -59.56 -7.21
N LYS A 443 39.05 -59.35 -5.92
CA LYS A 443 40.25 -59.68 -5.18
C LYS A 443 40.14 -60.94 -4.31
N LYS A 444 39.06 -61.71 -4.40
CA LYS A 444 38.90 -62.99 -3.72
C LYS A 444 38.54 -64.06 -4.71
N LYS A 445 39.53 -64.56 -5.48
CA LYS A 445 39.62 -65.96 -5.99
C LYS A 445 41.04 -66.40 -5.87
N PRO A 446 41.25 -67.64 -5.36
CA PRO A 446 42.48 -68.18 -4.98
C PRO A 446 43.42 -68.45 -6.21
#